data_ea1bd34c2401d7fa3b10cb58b6f6d95b
#
_entry.id   ea1bd34c2401d7fa3b10cb58b6f6d95b
#
_cell.length_a   1.000
_cell.length_b   1.000
_cell.length_c   1.000
_cell.angle_alpha   90.00
_cell.angle_beta   90.00
_cell.angle_gamma   90.00
#
_symmetry.space_group_name_H-M   'P 1'
#
loop_
_entity.id
_entity.type
_entity.pdbx_description
1 polymer ?
#
loop_
_entity_poly.entity_id
_entity_poly.type
_entity_poly.pdbx_seq_one_letter_code
_entity_poly.pdbx_strand_id
1 'polypeptide(L)'
;MKTWVKYGAAIMGLLIVSALIISFGMKKEESYRDIKVMSIKGTATVERASVGSLDAYEEMKLESGDRLSVDSSSSLILSMDDNKYAMLEPGSSLTLEADGTRENSRTVIHLEAGAVMNYLSEKLSEKSSYEVTVPNSPMAVRGTVFRVAIVYDEDGDSYTTVQVFDGIVGSRLIFPDGRIDEEEVQITPGREV
;
A
#
# COMPACT_ATOMS: atom_id res chain seq x y z
N MET A 1 -7.52 62.76 -24.24
CA MET A 1 -6.43 62.02 -23.58
C MET A 1 -6.77 61.38 -22.22
N LYS A 2 -7.78 61.85 -21.50
CA LYS A 2 -8.14 61.34 -20.15
C LYS A 2 -9.01 60.07 -20.12
N THR A 3 -9.69 59.67 -21.19
CA THR A 3 -10.59 58.55 -21.25
C THR A 3 -9.86 57.20 -21.46
N TRP A 4 -8.81 57.19 -22.26
CA TRP A 4 -8.02 55.95 -22.56
C TRP A 4 -7.27 55.41 -21.35
N VAL A 5 -6.81 56.27 -20.43
CA VAL A 5 -6.12 55.86 -19.20
C VAL A 5 -7.08 55.12 -18.24
N LYS A 6 -8.36 55.54 -18.21
CA LYS A 6 -9.36 54.88 -17.35
C LYS A 6 -9.72 53.47 -17.84
N TYR A 7 -9.81 53.24 -19.14
CA TYR A 7 -10.08 51.91 -19.69
C TYR A 7 -8.87 50.98 -19.61
N GLY A 8 -7.66 51.49 -19.78
CA GLY A 8 -6.43 50.74 -19.60
C GLY A 8 -6.27 50.18 -18.17
N ALA A 9 -6.55 51.01 -17.15
CA ALA A 9 -6.50 50.59 -15.75
C ALA A 9 -7.58 49.55 -15.40
N ALA A 10 -8.79 49.70 -15.97
CA ALA A 10 -9.88 48.73 -15.75
C ALA A 10 -9.59 47.36 -16.39
N ILE A 11 -9.03 47.33 -17.61
CA ILE A 11 -8.65 46.11 -18.31
C ILE A 11 -7.49 45.41 -17.58
N MET A 12 -6.50 46.15 -17.10
CA MET A 12 -5.38 45.59 -16.33
C MET A 12 -5.84 45.02 -14.98
N GLY A 13 -6.79 45.70 -14.31
CA GLY A 13 -7.41 45.19 -13.10
C GLY A 13 -8.17 43.89 -13.32
N LEU A 14 -8.92 43.76 -14.43
CA LEU A 14 -9.66 42.57 -14.78
C LEU A 14 -8.74 41.38 -15.09
N LEU A 15 -7.61 41.61 -15.77
CA LEU A 15 -6.59 40.60 -16.07
C LEU A 15 -5.87 40.10 -14.80
N ILE A 16 -5.60 40.99 -13.83
CA ILE A 16 -4.99 40.62 -12.56
C ILE A 16 -5.97 39.80 -11.71
N VAL A 17 -7.24 40.16 -11.68
CA VAL A 17 -8.28 39.39 -10.97
C VAL A 17 -8.50 38.03 -11.61
N SER A 18 -8.51 37.91 -12.95
CA SER A 18 -8.61 36.64 -13.64
C SER A 18 -7.39 35.73 -13.40
N ALA A 19 -6.17 36.31 -13.39
CA ALA A 19 -4.96 35.57 -13.08
C ALA A 19 -4.93 35.07 -11.63
N LEU A 20 -5.42 35.87 -10.68
CA LEU A 20 -5.59 35.44 -9.27
C LEU A 20 -6.63 34.36 -9.09
N ILE A 21 -7.75 34.43 -9.81
CA ILE A 21 -8.78 33.36 -9.76
C ILE A 21 -8.26 32.05 -10.35
N ILE A 22 -7.51 32.11 -11.46
CA ILE A 22 -6.88 30.93 -12.07
C ILE A 22 -5.80 30.34 -11.13
N SER A 23 -5.01 31.20 -10.49
CA SER A 23 -3.99 30.78 -9.52
C SER A 23 -4.59 30.17 -8.24
N PHE A 24 -5.78 30.61 -7.81
CA PHE A 24 -6.46 30.07 -6.63
C PHE A 24 -7.27 28.80 -6.94
N GLY A 25 -7.63 28.58 -8.22
CA GLY A 25 -8.38 27.39 -8.67
C GLY A 25 -7.51 26.16 -8.95
N MET A 26 -6.18 26.30 -9.00
CA MET A 26 -5.25 25.20 -9.21
C MET A 26 -4.67 24.66 -7.90
N LYS A 27 -5.49 24.48 -6.84
CA LYS A 27 -5.13 23.47 -5.84
C LYS A 27 -5.16 22.12 -6.59
N LYS A 28 -4.01 21.54 -6.81
CA LYS A 28 -3.90 20.12 -7.20
C LYS A 28 -4.71 19.35 -6.16
N GLU A 29 -5.84 18.78 -6.55
CA GLU A 29 -6.58 17.91 -5.64
C GLU A 29 -5.61 16.81 -5.22
N GLU A 30 -5.35 16.72 -3.93
CA GLU A 30 -4.60 15.60 -3.39
C GLU A 30 -5.39 14.34 -3.73
N SER A 31 -4.80 13.48 -4.54
CA SER A 31 -5.44 12.26 -4.97
C SER A 31 -5.47 11.30 -3.78
N TYR A 32 -6.66 11.09 -3.22
CA TYR A 32 -6.86 10.14 -2.12
C TYR A 32 -6.41 8.74 -2.53
N ARG A 33 -6.02 7.94 -1.53
CA ARG A 33 -5.69 6.53 -1.73
C ARG A 33 -6.89 5.79 -2.32
N ASP A 34 -6.66 4.96 -3.31
CA ASP A 34 -7.66 4.08 -3.89
C ASP A 34 -7.26 2.62 -3.66
N ILE A 35 -7.83 2.05 -2.60
CA ILE A 35 -7.55 0.68 -2.18
C ILE A 35 -8.85 -0.10 -2.23
N LYS A 36 -8.83 -1.20 -2.97
CA LYS A 36 -10.03 -2.00 -3.18
C LYS A 36 -9.71 -3.47 -3.40
N VAL A 37 -10.71 -4.29 -3.18
CA VAL A 37 -10.73 -5.68 -3.60
C VAL A 37 -10.86 -5.72 -5.12
N MET A 38 -9.84 -6.20 -5.82
CA MET A 38 -9.85 -6.30 -7.27
C MET A 38 -10.54 -7.58 -7.75
N SER A 39 -10.31 -8.70 -7.05
CA SER A 39 -10.85 -10.00 -7.42
C SER A 39 -10.89 -10.94 -6.22
N ILE A 40 -11.90 -11.78 -6.17
CA ILE A 40 -12.05 -12.83 -5.16
C ILE A 40 -12.34 -14.15 -5.84
N LYS A 41 -11.66 -15.21 -5.39
CA LYS A 41 -11.99 -16.60 -5.71
C LYS A 41 -12.33 -17.32 -4.41
N GLY A 42 -13.59 -17.73 -4.24
CA GLY A 42 -14.09 -18.34 -3.01
C GLY A 42 -14.60 -17.31 -2.02
N THR A 43 -14.24 -17.43 -0.74
CA THR A 43 -14.78 -16.65 0.39
C THR A 43 -13.67 -15.90 1.11
N ALA A 44 -13.93 -14.63 1.41
CA ALA A 44 -13.05 -13.78 2.22
C ALA A 44 -13.89 -12.84 3.08
N THR A 45 -13.35 -12.39 4.20
CA THR A 45 -13.98 -11.45 5.13
C THR A 45 -13.10 -10.24 5.37
N VAL A 46 -13.74 -9.12 5.64
CA VAL A 46 -13.10 -7.86 6.05
C VAL A 46 -13.65 -7.49 7.42
N GLU A 47 -12.79 -7.41 8.42
CA GLU A 47 -13.12 -6.89 9.74
C GLU A 47 -12.76 -5.41 9.79
N ARG A 48 -13.76 -4.55 9.99
CA ARG A 48 -13.62 -3.10 10.09
C ARG A 48 -14.09 -2.62 11.45
N ALA A 49 -13.26 -1.87 12.15
CA ALA A 49 -13.55 -1.45 13.53
C ALA A 49 -14.89 -0.69 13.69
N SER A 50 -15.29 0.07 12.68
CA SER A 50 -16.54 0.86 12.70
C SER A 50 -17.82 0.07 12.42
N VAL A 51 -17.70 -1.12 11.77
CA VAL A 51 -18.86 -1.87 11.24
C VAL A 51 -18.88 -3.32 11.73
N GLY A 52 -17.72 -3.91 12.02
CA GLY A 52 -17.55 -5.32 12.33
C GLY A 52 -17.15 -6.16 11.13
N SER A 53 -17.53 -7.42 11.11
CA SER A 53 -17.19 -8.37 10.03
C SER A 53 -18.14 -8.22 8.84
N LEU A 54 -17.56 -8.14 7.65
CA LEU A 54 -18.25 -8.02 6.37
C LEU A 54 -17.76 -9.11 5.42
N ASP A 55 -18.64 -9.65 4.60
CA ASP A 55 -18.24 -10.48 3.47
C ASP A 55 -17.54 -9.60 2.43
N ALA A 56 -16.35 -10.00 2.02
CA ALA A 56 -15.61 -9.28 0.98
C ALA A 56 -16.28 -9.48 -0.40
N TYR A 57 -16.31 -8.44 -1.23
CA TYR A 57 -16.81 -8.48 -2.60
C TYR A 57 -15.93 -7.65 -3.52
N GLU A 58 -15.96 -7.95 -4.83
CA GLU A 58 -15.21 -7.21 -5.84
C GLU A 58 -15.60 -5.73 -5.86
N GLU A 59 -14.62 -4.83 -6.04
CA GLU A 59 -14.73 -3.37 -5.96
C GLU A 59 -15.03 -2.83 -4.55
N MET A 60 -15.05 -3.67 -3.50
CA MET A 60 -15.18 -3.20 -2.12
C MET A 60 -14.01 -2.28 -1.77
N LYS A 61 -14.31 -1.06 -1.37
CA LYS A 61 -13.31 -0.09 -0.89
C LYS A 61 -12.81 -0.49 0.49
N LEU A 62 -11.51 -0.45 0.66
CA LEU A 62 -10.84 -0.76 1.92
C LEU A 62 -10.33 0.51 2.59
N GLU A 63 -10.28 0.46 3.91
CA GLU A 63 -9.82 1.53 4.79
C GLU A 63 -8.56 1.09 5.54
N SER A 64 -7.77 2.07 5.98
CA SER A 64 -6.65 1.81 6.88
C SER A 64 -7.16 1.21 8.19
N GLY A 65 -6.58 0.11 8.63
CA GLY A 65 -7.02 -0.67 9.78
C GLY A 65 -7.96 -1.83 9.46
N ASP A 66 -8.38 -2.01 8.19
CA ASP A 66 -9.15 -3.20 7.80
C ASP A 66 -8.29 -4.46 7.93
N ARG A 67 -8.85 -5.49 8.57
CA ARG A 67 -8.28 -6.83 8.64
C ARG A 67 -8.97 -7.74 7.65
N LEU A 68 -8.20 -8.36 6.77
CA LEU A 68 -8.69 -9.28 5.73
C LEU A 68 -8.33 -10.71 6.10
N SER A 69 -9.28 -11.63 5.87
CA SER A 69 -9.07 -13.07 6.05
C SER A 69 -9.64 -13.83 4.87
N VAL A 70 -8.89 -14.80 4.38
CA VAL A 70 -9.24 -15.62 3.22
C VAL A 70 -9.32 -17.08 3.64
N ASP A 71 -10.39 -17.77 3.25
CA ASP A 71 -10.59 -19.19 3.58
C ASP A 71 -9.52 -20.08 2.93
N SER A 72 -9.37 -21.31 3.47
CA SER A 72 -8.33 -22.26 3.09
C SER A 72 -8.37 -22.74 1.63
N SER A 73 -9.44 -22.48 0.89
CA SER A 73 -9.58 -22.81 -0.54
C SER A 73 -9.83 -21.58 -1.41
N SER A 74 -9.62 -20.39 -0.86
CA SER A 74 -9.98 -19.12 -1.47
C SER A 74 -8.74 -18.26 -1.70
N SER A 75 -8.86 -17.23 -2.53
CA SER A 75 -7.82 -16.21 -2.73
C SER A 75 -8.45 -14.86 -3.01
N LEU A 76 -7.72 -13.79 -2.70
CA LEU A 76 -8.18 -12.42 -2.88
C LEU A 76 -7.04 -11.56 -3.41
N ILE A 77 -7.35 -10.70 -4.37
CA ILE A 77 -6.39 -9.72 -4.92
C ILE A 77 -6.85 -8.33 -4.52
N LEU A 78 -5.94 -7.58 -3.91
CA LEU A 78 -6.08 -6.16 -3.64
C LEU A 78 -5.43 -5.33 -4.75
N SER A 79 -6.07 -4.24 -5.13
CA SER A 79 -5.48 -3.15 -5.91
C SER A 79 -5.30 -1.94 -5.00
N MET A 80 -4.11 -1.36 -5.04
CA MET A 80 -3.75 -0.18 -4.25
C MET A 80 -3.15 0.87 -5.18
N ASP A 81 -3.88 1.98 -5.38
CA ASP A 81 -3.47 3.11 -6.23
C ASP A 81 -3.14 2.75 -7.68
N ASP A 82 -3.74 1.67 -8.22
CA ASP A 82 -3.57 1.14 -9.59
C ASP A 82 -2.13 0.72 -9.97
N ASN A 83 -1.18 0.73 -9.04
CA ASN A 83 0.21 0.36 -9.31
C ASN A 83 0.82 -0.61 -8.28
N LYS A 84 0.06 -1.00 -7.27
CA LYS A 84 0.46 -1.98 -6.26
C LYS A 84 -0.64 -3.02 -6.11
N TYR A 85 -0.27 -4.27 -6.08
CA TYR A 85 -1.20 -5.39 -5.94
C TYR A 85 -0.69 -6.34 -4.87
N ALA A 86 -1.62 -6.87 -4.08
CA ALA A 86 -1.33 -7.90 -3.10
C ALA A 86 -2.33 -9.05 -3.27
N MET A 87 -1.83 -10.25 -3.52
CA MET A 87 -2.64 -11.45 -3.59
C MET A 87 -2.48 -12.25 -2.30
N LEU A 88 -3.57 -12.35 -1.54
CA LEU A 88 -3.67 -13.22 -0.38
C LEU A 88 -3.90 -14.65 -0.87
N GLU A 89 -3.01 -15.55 -0.46
CA GLU A 89 -3.13 -16.97 -0.73
C GLU A 89 -4.14 -17.66 0.20
N PRO A 90 -4.55 -18.90 -0.08
CA PRO A 90 -5.49 -19.64 0.76
C PRO A 90 -5.07 -19.68 2.24
N GLY A 91 -6.03 -19.43 3.14
CA GLY A 91 -5.81 -19.44 4.58
C GLY A 91 -5.02 -18.25 5.14
N SER A 92 -4.86 -17.18 4.36
CA SER A 92 -4.10 -16.02 4.78
C SER A 92 -4.95 -15.01 5.52
N SER A 93 -4.32 -14.30 6.46
CA SER A 93 -4.88 -13.09 7.09
C SER A 93 -3.84 -12.00 7.21
N LEU A 94 -4.30 -10.76 7.03
CA LEU A 94 -3.47 -9.57 7.15
C LEU A 94 -4.29 -8.36 7.64
N THR A 95 -3.61 -7.40 8.25
CA THR A 95 -4.15 -6.06 8.50
C THR A 95 -3.46 -5.06 7.59
N LEU A 96 -4.26 -4.17 7.00
CA LEU A 96 -3.80 -3.13 6.07
C LEU A 96 -3.67 -1.79 6.80
N GLU A 97 -2.51 -1.17 6.73
CA GLU A 97 -2.34 0.26 7.04
C GLU A 97 -2.04 1.05 5.77
N ALA A 98 -2.76 2.13 5.56
CA ALA A 98 -2.62 2.96 4.37
C ALA A 98 -2.80 4.43 4.69
N ASP A 99 -1.72 5.19 4.51
CA ASP A 99 -1.66 6.62 4.78
C ASP A 99 -1.17 7.42 3.57
N GLY A 100 -1.35 8.72 3.62
CA GLY A 100 -0.87 9.67 2.61
C GLY A 100 -1.78 9.78 1.39
N THR A 101 -1.20 10.13 0.26
CA THR A 101 -1.87 10.29 -1.04
C THR A 101 -1.35 9.27 -2.03
N ARG A 102 -1.91 9.21 -3.24
CA ARG A 102 -1.40 8.33 -4.31
C ARG A 102 0.06 8.60 -4.66
N GLU A 103 0.47 9.88 -4.66
CA GLU A 103 1.83 10.31 -5.00
C GLU A 103 2.83 10.11 -3.85
N ASN A 104 2.35 10.19 -2.61
CA ASN A 104 3.14 10.08 -1.39
C ASN A 104 2.51 9.04 -0.46
N SER A 105 2.48 7.80 -0.91
CA SER A 105 1.76 6.71 -0.24
C SER A 105 2.64 6.00 0.78
N ARG A 106 2.10 5.76 1.98
CA ARG A 106 2.62 4.78 2.92
C ARG A 106 1.66 3.60 2.98
N THR A 107 2.15 2.42 2.72
CA THR A 107 1.39 1.16 2.82
C THR A 107 2.17 0.19 3.71
N VAL A 108 1.51 -0.37 4.70
CA VAL A 108 2.04 -1.47 5.50
C VAL A 108 1.02 -2.61 5.50
N ILE A 109 1.49 -3.78 5.15
CA ILE A 109 0.75 -5.03 5.23
C ILE A 109 1.29 -5.81 6.42
N HIS A 110 0.47 -5.99 7.45
CA HIS A 110 0.79 -6.83 8.58
C HIS A 110 0.28 -8.24 8.30
N LEU A 111 1.13 -9.11 7.76
CA LEU A 111 0.78 -10.51 7.52
C LEU A 111 0.76 -11.26 8.85
N GLU A 112 -0.39 -11.81 9.20
CA GLU A 112 -0.64 -12.50 10.48
C GLU A 112 -0.60 -14.02 10.32
N ALA A 113 -1.06 -14.52 9.16
CA ALA A 113 -1.03 -15.94 8.83
C ALA A 113 -1.00 -16.15 7.31
N GLY A 114 -0.50 -17.31 6.89
CA GLY A 114 -0.48 -17.73 5.49
C GLY A 114 0.55 -16.99 4.65
N ALA A 115 0.19 -16.56 3.43
CA ALA A 115 1.12 -15.97 2.49
C ALA A 115 0.49 -14.85 1.66
N VAL A 116 1.32 -13.87 1.29
CA VAL A 116 0.96 -12.78 0.40
C VAL A 116 1.98 -12.63 -0.72
N MET A 117 1.51 -12.61 -1.98
CA MET A 117 2.30 -12.27 -3.14
C MET A 117 2.09 -10.79 -3.44
N ASN A 118 3.18 -10.04 -3.56
CA ASN A 118 3.16 -8.60 -3.79
C ASN A 118 3.73 -8.28 -5.16
N TYR A 119 3.06 -7.40 -5.89
CA TYR A 119 3.48 -6.90 -7.19
C TYR A 119 3.40 -5.37 -7.22
N LEU A 120 4.55 -4.73 -7.31
CA LEU A 120 4.67 -3.28 -7.50
C LEU A 120 5.08 -3.04 -8.96
N SER A 121 4.15 -2.54 -9.78
CA SER A 121 4.36 -2.35 -11.22
C SER A 121 5.35 -1.23 -11.54
N GLU A 122 5.58 -0.33 -10.57
CA GLU A 122 6.46 0.83 -10.73
C GLU A 122 7.35 1.00 -9.48
N LYS A 123 8.51 1.62 -9.66
CA LYS A 123 9.33 2.03 -8.53
C LYS A 123 8.59 3.07 -7.72
N LEU A 124 8.58 2.89 -6.41
CA LEU A 124 8.02 3.87 -5.49
C LEU A 124 8.79 5.20 -5.60
N SER A 125 8.05 6.30 -5.46
CA SER A 125 8.66 7.62 -5.30
C SER A 125 9.51 7.66 -4.01
N GLU A 126 10.44 8.60 -3.91
CA GLU A 126 11.25 8.78 -2.69
C GLU A 126 10.42 9.08 -1.42
N LYS A 127 9.19 9.55 -1.61
CA LYS A 127 8.25 9.89 -0.54
C LYS A 127 7.23 8.80 -0.25
N SER A 128 7.28 7.70 -1.01
CA SER A 128 6.37 6.57 -0.84
C SER A 128 7.09 5.38 -0.23
N SER A 129 6.40 4.61 0.61
CA SER A 129 6.89 3.37 1.18
C SER A 129 5.86 2.25 1.04
N TYR A 130 6.37 1.04 0.88
CA TYR A 130 5.61 -0.19 0.92
C TYR A 130 6.36 -1.20 1.79
N GLU A 131 5.70 -1.70 2.80
CA GLU A 131 6.28 -2.59 3.79
C GLU A 131 5.36 -3.80 3.98
N VAL A 132 5.95 -4.97 4.17
CA VAL A 132 5.26 -6.15 4.68
C VAL A 132 5.91 -6.52 6.00
N THR A 133 5.12 -6.56 7.06
CA THR A 133 5.60 -6.98 8.37
C THR A 133 5.06 -8.35 8.72
N VAL A 134 5.87 -9.15 9.37
CA VAL A 134 5.52 -10.42 9.99
C VAL A 134 5.96 -10.37 11.45
N PRO A 135 5.50 -11.26 12.33
CA PRO A 135 5.82 -11.17 13.76
C PRO A 135 7.30 -11.00 14.08
N ASN A 136 8.20 -11.54 13.23
CA ASN A 136 9.64 -11.60 13.51
C ASN A 136 10.49 -10.70 12.60
N SER A 137 9.90 -10.00 11.59
CA SER A 137 10.70 -9.20 10.66
C SER A 137 9.86 -8.18 9.86
N PRO A 138 10.17 -6.88 9.92
CA PRO A 138 9.68 -5.93 8.94
C PRO A 138 10.49 -6.06 7.64
N MET A 139 9.81 -5.98 6.51
CA MET A 139 10.41 -6.01 5.18
C MET A 139 10.02 -4.76 4.42
N ALA A 140 11.00 -3.92 4.12
CA ALA A 140 10.81 -2.73 3.29
C ALA A 140 11.13 -3.04 1.83
N VAL A 141 10.32 -2.56 0.91
CA VAL A 141 10.45 -2.85 -0.52
C VAL A 141 10.45 -1.61 -1.38
N ARG A 142 11.16 -1.69 -2.49
CA ARG A 142 11.24 -0.61 -3.47
C ARG A 142 11.11 -1.14 -4.90
N GLY A 143 9.85 -1.30 -5.37
CA GLY A 143 9.54 -1.71 -6.74
C GLY A 143 9.96 -3.16 -7.03
N THR A 144 9.20 -4.12 -6.51
CA THR A 144 9.55 -5.54 -6.49
C THR A 144 8.35 -6.43 -6.77
N VAL A 145 8.64 -7.66 -7.20
CA VAL A 145 7.71 -8.79 -7.18
C VAL A 145 8.25 -9.79 -6.17
N PHE A 146 7.52 -10.03 -5.10
CA PHE A 146 7.98 -10.88 -4.01
C PHE A 146 6.81 -11.53 -3.26
N ARG A 147 7.11 -12.67 -2.66
CA ARG A 147 6.18 -13.45 -1.83
C ARG A 147 6.73 -13.52 -0.41
N VAL A 148 5.85 -13.33 0.55
CA VAL A 148 6.14 -13.55 1.98
C VAL A 148 5.17 -14.59 2.49
N ALA A 149 5.67 -15.57 3.24
CA ALA A 149 4.84 -16.60 3.87
C ALA A 149 5.30 -16.87 5.29
N ILE A 150 4.32 -17.08 6.17
CA ILE A 150 4.52 -17.65 7.51
C ILE A 150 4.28 -19.15 7.38
N VAL A 151 5.29 -19.93 7.69
CA VAL A 151 5.28 -21.39 7.60
C VAL A 151 5.47 -21.97 8.99
N TYR A 152 4.81 -23.06 9.27
CA TYR A 152 4.96 -23.80 10.53
C TYR A 152 5.69 -25.11 10.25
N ASP A 153 6.65 -25.45 11.10
CA ASP A 153 7.33 -26.75 11.05
C ASP A 153 6.53 -27.85 11.77
N GLU A 154 7.10 -29.05 11.83
CA GLU A 154 6.47 -30.22 12.47
C GLU A 154 6.31 -30.06 13.99
N ASP A 155 7.14 -29.24 14.62
CA ASP A 155 7.11 -28.93 16.06
C ASP A 155 6.13 -27.79 16.38
N GLY A 156 5.60 -27.10 15.36
CA GLY A 156 4.66 -26.01 15.48
C GLY A 156 5.34 -24.64 15.62
N ASP A 157 6.64 -24.58 15.48
CA ASP A 157 7.39 -23.32 15.44
C ASP A 157 7.19 -22.63 14.08
N SER A 158 7.00 -21.31 14.10
CA SER A 158 6.79 -20.52 12.89
C SER A 158 8.07 -19.88 12.40
N TYR A 159 8.28 -19.92 11.09
CA TYR A 159 9.32 -19.18 10.42
C TYR A 159 8.75 -18.44 9.20
N THR A 160 9.45 -17.40 8.76
CA THR A 160 9.05 -16.61 7.60
C THR A 160 9.92 -16.98 6.41
N THR A 161 9.30 -17.18 5.26
CA THR A 161 10.03 -17.31 4.00
C THR A 161 9.76 -16.10 3.11
N VAL A 162 10.82 -15.63 2.45
CA VAL A 162 10.77 -14.51 1.51
C VAL A 162 11.36 -14.95 0.17
N GLN A 163 10.56 -14.88 -0.87
CA GLN A 163 10.97 -15.19 -2.24
C GLN A 163 10.87 -13.92 -3.09
N VAL A 164 11.97 -13.51 -3.69
CA VAL A 164 12.02 -12.35 -4.59
C VAL A 164 12.09 -12.84 -6.03
N PHE A 165 11.16 -12.38 -6.87
CA PHE A 165 11.10 -12.71 -8.30
C PHE A 165 11.66 -11.59 -9.16
N ASP A 166 11.50 -10.34 -8.73
CA ASP A 166 12.07 -9.16 -9.39
C ASP A 166 12.33 -8.05 -8.37
N GLY A 167 13.41 -7.28 -8.55
CA GLY A 167 13.81 -6.18 -7.67
C GLY A 167 14.62 -6.62 -6.44
N ILE A 168 14.53 -5.87 -5.36
CA ILE A 168 15.27 -6.10 -4.11
C ILE A 168 14.33 -5.88 -2.92
N VAL A 169 14.34 -6.81 -1.97
CA VAL A 169 13.67 -6.70 -0.68
C VAL A 169 14.73 -6.50 0.40
N GLY A 170 14.61 -5.42 1.17
CA GLY A 170 15.39 -5.22 2.39
C GLY A 170 14.63 -5.80 3.59
N SER A 171 15.27 -6.64 4.38
CA SER A 171 14.70 -7.23 5.59
C SER A 171 15.59 -6.95 6.79
N ARG A 172 14.99 -6.70 7.94
CA ARG A 172 15.68 -6.58 9.23
C ARG A 172 15.06 -7.53 10.25
N LEU A 173 15.88 -8.10 11.08
CA LEU A 173 15.40 -8.96 12.17
C LEU A 173 14.85 -8.11 13.32
N ILE A 174 13.77 -8.59 13.93
CA ILE A 174 13.29 -8.10 15.23
C ILE A 174 13.68 -9.16 16.27
N PHE A 175 14.49 -8.74 17.24
CA PHE A 175 14.86 -9.59 18.37
C PHE A 175 13.67 -9.77 19.33
N PRO A 176 13.65 -10.83 20.15
CA PRO A 176 12.57 -11.08 21.09
C PRO A 176 12.35 -9.95 22.13
N ASP A 177 13.34 -9.09 22.34
CA ASP A 177 13.26 -7.90 23.20
C ASP A 177 12.71 -6.66 22.47
N GLY A 178 12.30 -6.79 21.20
CA GLY A 178 11.73 -5.73 20.37
C GLY A 178 12.76 -4.83 19.68
N ARG A 179 14.06 -5.09 19.85
CA ARG A 179 15.10 -4.36 19.10
C ARG A 179 15.09 -4.80 17.63
N ILE A 180 15.24 -3.82 16.75
CA ILE A 180 15.41 -4.07 15.30
C ILE A 180 16.92 -4.12 15.00
N ASP A 181 17.35 -5.12 14.24
CA ASP A 181 18.74 -5.21 13.81
C ASP A 181 19.13 -3.98 12.97
N GLU A 182 20.32 -3.46 13.20
CA GLU A 182 20.85 -2.35 12.40
C GLU A 182 21.27 -2.83 11.00
N GLU A 183 21.60 -4.11 10.85
CA GLU A 183 21.97 -4.70 9.58
C GLU A 183 20.73 -5.07 8.75
N GLU A 184 20.64 -4.50 7.54
CA GLU A 184 19.62 -4.84 6.57
C GLU A 184 20.13 -5.93 5.64
N VAL A 185 19.43 -7.06 5.60
CA VAL A 185 19.70 -8.15 4.66
C VAL A 185 18.97 -7.85 3.35
N GLN A 186 19.71 -7.73 2.26
CA GLN A 186 19.14 -7.57 0.93
C GLN A 186 18.89 -8.94 0.28
N ILE A 187 17.63 -9.18 -0.08
CA ILE A 187 17.19 -10.40 -0.75
C ILE A 187 16.95 -10.04 -2.23
N THR A 188 17.66 -10.77 -3.11
CA THR A 188 17.59 -10.59 -4.57
C THR A 188 16.96 -11.82 -5.25
N PRO A 189 16.51 -11.71 -6.51
CA PRO A 189 15.94 -12.84 -7.24
C PRO A 189 16.79 -14.09 -7.22
N GLY A 190 16.13 -15.25 -7.03
CA GLY A 190 16.81 -16.55 -6.95
C GLY A 190 17.40 -16.89 -5.58
N ARG A 191 17.21 -16.04 -4.57
CA ARG A 191 17.47 -16.36 -3.17
C ARG A 191 16.13 -16.51 -2.42
N GLU A 192 16.05 -17.56 -1.64
CA GLU A 192 15.05 -17.80 -0.61
C GLU A 192 15.73 -17.65 0.75
N VAL A 193 15.14 -16.92 1.66
CA VAL A 193 15.63 -16.70 3.03
C VAL A 193 14.49 -16.97 4.00
#